data_e26386f99ea6f4c61fedffc9a96cc4de
#
_entry.id   e26386f99ea6f4c61fedffc9a96cc4de
#
_cell.length_a   1.000
_cell.length_b   1.000
_cell.length_c   1.000
_cell.angle_alpha   90.00
_cell.angle_beta   90.00
_cell.angle_gamma   90.00
#
_symmetry.space_group_name_H-M   'P 1'
#
loop_
_entity.id
_entity.type
_entity.pdbx_description
1 polymer ?
#
loop_
_entity_poly.entity_id
_entity_poly.type
_entity_poly.pdbx_seq_one_letter_code
_entity_poly.pdbx_strand_id
1 'polypeptide(L)'
;MSIELGKFNQLEVVKEVDFGVYLDGGEEGEILLPTRYVPEDCKIGDFLNVFLYLDMDERLIATTLTPLVQVGQFACLEVVWVNQFGAFLNWGLMKDLFVPFSEQKMKMQVGRKYVIHAHLDDESYRIVASAKVERYLSKDRPEYASGDEVNILIWQKTDLGFKAIIDNKYSGLLYENEIFSTLQTGMEMKAFVKQVREDGKVDLTLQKPGFEKIDDFSKTLLNYIRENDGRIRLNDKSPAEDIYATFGVSKKTFKKGVGDLYKKHLITLHEDGITLADS
;
A
#
# COMPACT_ATOMS: atom_id res chain seq x y z
N MET A 1 -15.92 -29.37 -3.39
CA MET A 1 -15.19 -28.09 -3.59
C MET A 1 -14.78 -27.64 -2.20
N SER A 2 -13.49 -27.38 -1.96
CA SER A 2 -13.10 -26.87 -0.62
C SER A 2 -13.28 -25.35 -0.62
N ILE A 3 -14.00 -24.85 0.37
CA ILE A 3 -14.16 -23.41 0.57
C ILE A 3 -12.94 -22.81 1.30
N GLU A 4 -12.71 -21.52 1.10
CA GLU A 4 -11.66 -20.77 1.80
C GLU A 4 -12.28 -19.71 2.74
N LEU A 5 -12.23 -19.96 4.04
CA LEU A 5 -12.70 -19.02 5.06
C LEU A 5 -11.81 -17.74 5.04
N GLY A 6 -12.46 -16.57 5.10
CA GLY A 6 -11.75 -15.28 5.05
C GLY A 6 -11.29 -14.87 3.65
N LYS A 7 -11.86 -15.49 2.60
CA LYS A 7 -11.58 -15.18 1.20
C LYS A 7 -12.86 -15.19 0.36
N PHE A 8 -12.74 -14.68 -0.87
CA PHE A 8 -13.80 -14.82 -1.85
C PHE A 8 -13.86 -16.24 -2.41
N ASN A 9 -15.09 -16.76 -2.52
CA ASN A 9 -15.41 -18.06 -3.08
C ASN A 9 -16.52 -17.90 -4.12
N GLN A 10 -16.48 -18.69 -5.18
CA GLN A 10 -17.56 -18.74 -6.16
C GLN A 10 -18.47 -19.91 -5.84
N LEU A 11 -19.69 -19.63 -5.34
CA LEU A 11 -20.62 -20.63 -4.84
C LEU A 11 -21.95 -20.57 -5.58
N GLU A 12 -22.59 -21.73 -5.79
CA GLU A 12 -23.89 -21.86 -6.43
C GLU A 12 -25.01 -21.58 -5.44
N VAL A 13 -26.06 -20.88 -5.88
CA VAL A 13 -27.31 -20.67 -5.13
C VAL A 13 -28.15 -21.91 -5.24
N VAL A 14 -28.37 -22.60 -4.12
CA VAL A 14 -29.11 -23.88 -4.11
C VAL A 14 -30.53 -23.78 -3.56
N LYS A 15 -30.82 -22.70 -2.79
CA LYS A 15 -32.14 -22.57 -2.13
C LYS A 15 -32.42 -21.11 -1.80
N GLU A 16 -33.70 -20.71 -1.95
CA GLU A 16 -34.19 -19.40 -1.53
C GLU A 16 -35.06 -19.54 -0.27
N VAL A 17 -34.95 -18.57 0.64
CA VAL A 17 -35.72 -18.49 1.90
C VAL A 17 -36.05 -17.02 2.21
N ASP A 18 -36.99 -16.77 3.14
CA ASP A 18 -37.45 -15.40 3.47
C ASP A 18 -36.37 -14.46 3.94
N PHE A 19 -35.26 -14.98 4.51
CA PHE A 19 -34.15 -14.19 5.08
C PHE A 19 -32.86 -14.24 4.25
N GLY A 20 -32.90 -14.81 3.02
CA GLY A 20 -31.77 -14.85 2.11
C GLY A 20 -31.77 -16.02 1.15
N VAL A 21 -30.59 -16.39 0.69
CA VAL A 21 -30.39 -17.60 -0.11
C VAL A 21 -29.33 -18.48 0.53
N TYR A 22 -29.41 -19.78 0.32
CA TYR A 22 -28.36 -20.71 0.68
C TYR A 22 -27.47 -21.01 -0.53
N LEU A 23 -26.18 -21.06 -0.27
CA LEU A 23 -25.14 -21.38 -1.23
C LEU A 23 -24.55 -22.75 -0.94
N ASP A 24 -24.12 -23.46 -1.98
CA ASP A 24 -23.45 -24.75 -1.86
C ASP A 24 -22.02 -24.58 -1.29
N GLY A 25 -21.84 -24.92 -0.03
CA GLY A 25 -20.55 -24.94 0.66
C GLY A 25 -19.80 -26.27 0.52
N GLY A 26 -20.30 -27.22 -0.25
CA GLY A 26 -19.70 -28.55 -0.40
C GLY A 26 -19.73 -29.34 0.92
N GLU A 27 -18.55 -29.68 1.44
CA GLU A 27 -18.43 -30.44 2.70
C GLU A 27 -18.90 -29.65 3.95
N GLU A 28 -18.92 -28.32 3.87
CA GLU A 28 -19.40 -27.44 4.96
C GLU A 28 -20.94 -27.27 4.93
N GLY A 29 -21.63 -27.87 3.94
CA GLY A 29 -23.07 -27.80 3.79
C GLY A 29 -23.58 -26.48 3.21
N GLU A 30 -24.85 -26.16 3.51
CA GLU A 30 -25.49 -24.93 3.01
C GLU A 30 -25.02 -23.69 3.79
N ILE A 31 -24.51 -22.68 3.07
CA ILE A 31 -24.01 -21.41 3.64
C ILE A 31 -25.03 -20.30 3.36
N LEU A 32 -25.48 -19.60 4.40
CA LEU A 32 -26.43 -18.50 4.27
C LEU A 32 -25.76 -17.24 3.69
N LEU A 33 -26.39 -16.70 2.63
CA LEU A 33 -26.20 -15.32 2.17
C LEU A 33 -27.45 -14.51 2.56
N PRO A 34 -27.39 -13.60 3.55
CA PRO A 34 -28.57 -12.83 4.00
C PRO A 34 -29.14 -11.95 2.90
N THR A 35 -30.48 -11.75 2.91
CA THR A 35 -31.26 -11.01 1.89
C THR A 35 -30.62 -9.68 1.48
N ARG A 36 -30.09 -8.90 2.44
CA ARG A 36 -29.45 -7.60 2.18
C ARG A 36 -28.20 -7.68 1.32
N TYR A 37 -27.62 -8.86 1.13
CA TYR A 37 -26.42 -9.10 0.34
C TYR A 37 -26.72 -9.89 -0.94
N VAL A 38 -27.96 -10.31 -1.15
CA VAL A 38 -28.40 -11.02 -2.35
C VAL A 38 -28.57 -10.02 -3.49
N PRO A 39 -27.96 -10.22 -4.68
CA PRO A 39 -28.23 -9.40 -5.87
C PRO A 39 -29.71 -9.45 -6.28
N GLU A 40 -30.26 -8.34 -6.83
CA GLU A 40 -31.69 -8.21 -7.16
C GLU A 40 -32.20 -9.27 -8.14
N ASP A 41 -31.40 -9.71 -9.11
CA ASP A 41 -31.80 -10.69 -10.14
C ASP A 41 -31.33 -12.13 -9.84
N CYS A 42 -30.92 -12.41 -8.61
CA CYS A 42 -30.36 -13.69 -8.20
C CYS A 42 -31.39 -14.81 -8.25
N LYS A 43 -31.01 -15.96 -8.81
CA LYS A 43 -31.86 -17.17 -8.96
C LYS A 43 -31.11 -18.41 -8.49
N ILE A 44 -31.88 -19.44 -8.14
CA ILE A 44 -31.34 -20.79 -7.90
C ILE A 44 -30.59 -21.27 -9.15
N GLY A 45 -29.35 -21.75 -8.96
CA GLY A 45 -28.41 -22.16 -10.01
C GLY A 45 -27.41 -21.09 -10.42
N ASP A 46 -27.56 -19.83 -9.95
CA ASP A 46 -26.56 -18.78 -10.21
C ASP A 46 -25.31 -18.98 -9.35
N PHE A 47 -24.14 -18.61 -9.91
CA PHE A 47 -22.90 -18.60 -9.19
C PHE A 47 -22.57 -17.18 -8.70
N LEU A 48 -22.43 -17.02 -7.39
CA LEU A 48 -22.10 -15.75 -6.76
C LEU A 48 -20.67 -15.77 -6.24
N ASN A 49 -19.96 -14.65 -6.46
CA ASN A 49 -18.66 -14.41 -5.83
C ASN A 49 -18.89 -13.79 -4.46
N VAL A 50 -18.73 -14.55 -3.40
CA VAL A 50 -19.05 -14.17 -2.03
C VAL A 50 -17.84 -14.31 -1.12
N PHE A 51 -17.71 -13.41 -0.16
CA PHE A 51 -16.73 -13.50 0.90
C PHE A 51 -17.31 -14.33 2.06
N LEU A 52 -16.54 -15.31 2.55
CA LEU A 52 -16.95 -16.17 3.65
C LEU A 52 -16.32 -15.74 4.97
N TYR A 53 -17.12 -15.60 6.00
CA TYR A 53 -16.66 -15.27 7.35
C TYR A 53 -17.55 -15.88 8.41
N LEU A 54 -17.20 -15.73 9.71
CA LEU A 54 -18.02 -16.23 10.81
C LEU A 54 -18.87 -15.09 11.37
N ASP A 55 -20.18 -15.32 11.55
CA ASP A 55 -21.11 -14.39 12.18
C ASP A 55 -20.84 -14.25 13.71
N MET A 56 -21.70 -13.53 14.42
CA MET A 56 -21.57 -13.32 15.87
C MET A 56 -21.74 -14.61 16.69
N ASP A 57 -22.48 -15.59 16.15
CA ASP A 57 -22.68 -16.90 16.76
C ASP A 57 -21.66 -17.95 16.26
N GLU A 58 -20.61 -17.47 15.54
CA GLU A 58 -19.55 -18.30 14.96
C GLU A 58 -19.98 -19.30 13.91
N ARG A 59 -21.09 -19.01 13.22
CA ARG A 59 -21.58 -19.80 12.08
C ARG A 59 -20.98 -19.23 10.79
N LEU A 60 -20.67 -20.12 9.86
CA LEU A 60 -20.20 -19.73 8.55
C LEU A 60 -21.30 -18.99 7.79
N ILE A 61 -20.99 -17.79 7.28
CA ILE A 61 -21.91 -16.91 6.59
C ILE A 61 -21.24 -16.25 5.40
N ALA A 62 -22.01 -15.95 4.36
CA ALA A 62 -21.55 -15.29 3.15
C ALA A 62 -21.98 -13.82 3.10
N THR A 63 -21.20 -13.01 2.37
CA THR A 63 -21.54 -11.63 2.01
C THR A 63 -21.01 -11.29 0.63
N THR A 64 -21.71 -10.40 -0.08
CA THR A 64 -21.22 -9.79 -1.33
C THR A 64 -20.43 -8.50 -1.06
N LEU A 65 -20.33 -8.05 0.19
CA LEU A 65 -19.48 -6.94 0.55
C LEU A 65 -18.00 -7.29 0.36
N THR A 66 -17.21 -6.30 -0.04
CA THR A 66 -15.75 -6.43 -0.14
C THR A 66 -15.12 -5.96 1.16
N PRO A 67 -14.53 -6.85 1.95
CA PRO A 67 -13.80 -6.44 3.15
C PRO A 67 -12.52 -5.67 2.80
N LEU A 68 -12.00 -4.88 3.73
CA LEU A 68 -10.77 -4.12 3.56
C LEU A 68 -9.51 -5.01 3.59
N VAL A 69 -9.64 -6.26 3.99
CA VAL A 69 -8.55 -7.24 4.05
C VAL A 69 -9.11 -8.65 3.96
N GLN A 70 -8.38 -9.56 3.34
CA GLN A 70 -8.65 -11.00 3.34
C GLN A 70 -7.60 -11.76 4.14
N VAL A 71 -7.90 -12.99 4.52
CA VAL A 71 -6.92 -13.90 5.14
C VAL A 71 -5.69 -14.05 4.24
N GLY A 72 -4.51 -13.88 4.82
CA GLY A 72 -3.23 -13.87 4.13
C GLY A 72 -2.79 -12.49 3.64
N GLN A 73 -3.56 -11.42 3.91
CA GLN A 73 -3.24 -10.07 3.48
C GLN A 73 -2.92 -9.12 4.63
N PHE A 74 -2.22 -8.04 4.28
CA PHE A 74 -1.96 -6.92 5.18
C PHE A 74 -2.88 -5.75 4.83
N ALA A 75 -3.29 -4.99 5.87
CA ALA A 75 -4.02 -3.74 5.70
C ALA A 75 -3.77 -2.80 6.87
N CYS A 76 -4.08 -1.51 6.68
CA CYS A 76 -4.09 -0.53 7.77
C CYS A 76 -5.53 -0.26 8.20
N LEU A 77 -5.93 -0.78 9.36
CA LEU A 77 -7.30 -0.75 9.85
C LEU A 77 -7.44 0.07 11.13
N GLU A 78 -8.62 0.68 11.32
CA GLU A 78 -8.96 1.47 12.47
C GLU A 78 -9.54 0.61 13.60
N VAL A 79 -9.10 0.85 14.84
CA VAL A 79 -9.65 0.23 16.04
C VAL A 79 -10.97 0.92 16.41
N VAL A 80 -12.07 0.17 16.40
CA VAL A 80 -13.40 0.69 16.76
C VAL A 80 -13.74 0.51 18.24
N TRP A 81 -13.26 -0.57 18.88
CA TRP A 81 -13.41 -0.78 20.31
C TRP A 81 -12.36 -1.74 20.87
N VAL A 82 -12.22 -1.77 22.19
CA VAL A 82 -11.26 -2.62 22.92
C VAL A 82 -11.95 -3.21 24.15
N ASN A 83 -11.65 -4.47 24.46
CA ASN A 83 -12.12 -5.12 25.68
C ASN A 83 -10.96 -5.79 26.45
N GLN A 84 -11.27 -6.65 27.41
CA GLN A 84 -10.28 -7.36 28.22
C GLN A 84 -9.49 -8.44 27.47
N PHE A 85 -9.86 -8.78 26.24
CA PHE A 85 -9.20 -9.81 25.43
C PHE A 85 -8.35 -9.23 24.30
N GLY A 86 -8.68 -8.05 23.80
CA GLY A 86 -7.97 -7.43 22.68
C GLY A 86 -8.70 -6.25 22.08
N ALA A 87 -8.33 -5.93 20.86
CA ALA A 87 -8.87 -4.85 20.06
C ALA A 87 -9.71 -5.42 18.89
N PHE A 88 -10.68 -4.63 18.45
CA PHE A 88 -11.56 -4.95 17.35
C PHE A 88 -11.45 -3.85 16.30
N LEU A 89 -11.19 -4.25 15.05
CA LEU A 89 -10.88 -3.38 13.94
C LEU A 89 -11.99 -3.40 12.91
N ASN A 90 -12.34 -2.24 12.39
CA ASN A 90 -13.25 -2.14 11.26
C ASN A 90 -12.55 -2.64 10.00
N TRP A 91 -13.04 -3.73 9.44
CA TRP A 91 -12.58 -4.30 8.17
C TRP A 91 -13.67 -4.29 7.07
N GLY A 92 -14.74 -3.53 7.31
CA GLY A 92 -15.83 -3.34 6.33
C GLY A 92 -16.97 -4.35 6.43
N LEU A 93 -16.94 -5.25 7.42
CA LEU A 93 -18.03 -6.22 7.66
C LEU A 93 -18.71 -5.94 9.00
N MET A 94 -19.87 -6.61 9.22
CA MET A 94 -20.64 -6.40 10.46
C MET A 94 -19.95 -6.86 11.74
N LYS A 95 -19.21 -7.96 11.66
CA LYS A 95 -18.38 -8.46 12.76
C LYS A 95 -16.98 -7.89 12.60
N ASP A 96 -16.54 -7.11 13.58
CA ASP A 96 -15.21 -6.51 13.57
C ASP A 96 -14.11 -7.58 13.62
N LEU A 97 -12.95 -7.27 13.00
CA LEU A 97 -11.78 -8.14 13.00
C LEU A 97 -11.05 -8.07 14.33
N PHE A 98 -10.88 -9.21 15.00
CA PHE A 98 -10.29 -9.30 16.32
C PHE A 98 -8.76 -9.37 16.30
N VAL A 99 -8.10 -8.59 17.18
CA VAL A 99 -6.65 -8.63 17.44
C VAL A 99 -6.43 -8.94 18.92
N PRO A 100 -6.12 -10.18 19.31
CA PRO A 100 -5.83 -10.52 20.71
C PRO A 100 -4.63 -9.73 21.24
N PHE A 101 -4.56 -9.52 22.55
CA PHE A 101 -3.42 -8.82 23.16
C PHE A 101 -2.08 -9.49 22.86
N SER A 102 -2.05 -10.81 22.77
CA SER A 102 -0.86 -11.58 22.38
C SER A 102 -0.35 -11.25 20.98
N GLU A 103 -1.21 -10.73 20.09
CA GLU A 103 -0.88 -10.37 18.71
C GLU A 103 -0.65 -8.86 18.51
N GLN A 104 -0.68 -8.08 19.58
CA GLN A 104 -0.36 -6.65 19.57
C GLN A 104 1.11 -6.41 19.94
N LYS A 105 1.80 -5.49 19.22
CA LYS A 105 3.15 -5.01 19.63
C LYS A 105 3.07 -4.02 20.79
N MET A 106 2.01 -3.23 20.81
CA MET A 106 1.65 -2.29 21.86
C MET A 106 0.13 -2.30 22.02
N LYS A 107 -0.38 -1.90 23.17
CA LYS A 107 -1.83 -1.81 23.37
C LYS A 107 -2.46 -0.88 22.35
N MET A 108 -3.37 -1.42 21.58
CA MET A 108 -4.12 -0.67 20.58
C MET A 108 -5.12 0.27 21.24
N GLN A 109 -5.37 1.41 20.62
CA GLN A 109 -6.23 2.49 21.09
C GLN A 109 -7.35 2.76 20.10
N VAL A 110 -8.57 2.94 20.60
CA VAL A 110 -9.76 3.28 19.80
C VAL A 110 -9.50 4.55 18.96
N GLY A 111 -9.94 4.54 17.70
CA GLY A 111 -9.77 5.63 16.73
C GLY A 111 -8.39 5.69 16.08
N ARG A 112 -7.43 4.84 16.50
CA ARG A 112 -6.12 4.77 15.86
C ARG A 112 -6.08 3.64 14.82
N LYS A 113 -5.27 3.86 13.77
CA LYS A 113 -5.03 2.87 12.70
C LYS A 113 -3.74 2.11 12.94
N TYR A 114 -3.78 0.83 12.64
CA TYR A 114 -2.62 -0.07 12.76
C TYR A 114 -2.51 -0.94 11.53
N VAL A 115 -1.27 -1.17 11.08
CA VAL A 115 -1.02 -2.16 10.04
C VAL A 115 -1.04 -3.54 10.68
N ILE A 116 -1.87 -4.40 10.11
CA ILE A 116 -2.10 -5.77 10.57
C ILE A 116 -1.96 -6.77 9.43
N HIS A 117 -1.83 -8.03 9.78
CA HIS A 117 -1.99 -9.18 8.90
C HIS A 117 -3.19 -10.00 9.37
N ALA A 118 -4.14 -10.28 8.47
CA ALA A 118 -5.27 -11.15 8.76
C ALA A 118 -4.90 -12.62 8.50
N HIS A 119 -5.22 -13.51 9.44
CA HIS A 119 -4.92 -14.93 9.32
C HIS A 119 -5.97 -15.77 10.04
N LEU A 120 -5.98 -17.07 9.79
CA LEU A 120 -6.73 -18.02 10.59
C LEU A 120 -5.89 -18.37 11.82
N ASP A 121 -6.51 -18.33 12.98
CA ASP A 121 -5.90 -18.80 14.22
C ASP A 121 -5.81 -20.33 14.21
N ASP A 122 -4.62 -20.86 14.49
CA ASP A 122 -4.33 -22.28 14.35
C ASP A 122 -5.14 -23.18 15.33
N GLU A 123 -5.56 -22.63 16.46
CA GLU A 123 -6.28 -23.38 17.50
C GLU A 123 -7.81 -23.27 17.32
N SER A 124 -8.32 -22.06 17.09
CA SER A 124 -9.76 -21.79 17.02
C SER A 124 -10.33 -21.77 15.61
N TYR A 125 -9.47 -21.77 14.58
CA TYR A 125 -9.84 -21.61 13.16
C TYR A 125 -10.67 -20.34 12.87
N ARG A 126 -10.59 -19.34 13.77
CA ARG A 126 -11.24 -18.03 13.59
C ARG A 126 -10.37 -17.09 12.78
N ILE A 127 -11.01 -16.18 12.06
CA ILE A 127 -10.29 -15.08 11.41
C ILE A 127 -9.88 -14.09 12.50
N VAL A 128 -8.57 -13.89 12.65
CA VAL A 128 -7.96 -12.94 13.58
C VAL A 128 -6.91 -12.11 12.86
N ALA A 129 -6.43 -11.05 13.52
CA ALA A 129 -5.34 -10.26 12.97
C ALA A 129 -4.19 -10.10 13.95
N SER A 130 -3.00 -9.87 13.39
CA SER A 130 -1.77 -9.65 14.13
C SER A 130 -1.10 -8.36 13.70
N ALA A 131 -0.67 -7.53 14.66
CA ALA A 131 0.20 -6.39 14.41
C ALA A 131 1.70 -6.77 14.37
N LYS A 132 2.02 -8.04 14.54
CA LYS A 132 3.39 -8.57 14.46
C LYS A 132 3.76 -8.87 12.99
N VAL A 133 3.66 -7.86 12.16
CA VAL A 133 3.80 -7.88 10.69
C VAL A 133 4.98 -8.74 10.22
N GLU A 134 6.14 -8.63 10.88
CA GLU A 134 7.36 -9.33 10.48
C GLU A 134 7.24 -10.86 10.46
N ARG A 135 6.29 -11.43 11.22
CA ARG A 135 6.08 -12.88 11.27
C ARG A 135 5.51 -13.45 9.98
N TYR A 136 4.75 -12.63 9.25
CA TYR A 136 3.98 -13.02 8.07
C TYR A 136 4.65 -12.59 6.76
N LEU A 137 5.72 -11.81 6.83
CA LEU A 137 6.51 -11.47 5.66
C LEU A 137 7.35 -12.65 5.21
N SER A 138 7.40 -12.89 3.89
CA SER A 138 8.22 -13.97 3.32
C SER A 138 9.70 -13.75 3.64
N LYS A 139 10.38 -14.84 3.94
CA LYS A 139 11.83 -14.91 4.12
C LYS A 139 12.55 -15.34 2.84
N ASP A 140 11.79 -15.73 1.82
CA ASP A 140 12.33 -16.09 0.54
C ASP A 140 12.97 -14.89 -0.13
N ARG A 141 13.97 -15.14 -0.97
CA ARG A 141 14.56 -14.06 -1.76
C ARG A 141 13.57 -13.62 -2.84
N PRO A 142 13.22 -12.31 -2.92
CA PRO A 142 12.35 -11.82 -3.97
C PRO A 142 13.04 -11.87 -5.34
N GLU A 143 12.26 -12.14 -6.38
CA GLU A 143 12.73 -12.19 -7.78
C GLU A 143 12.41 -10.88 -8.53
N TYR A 144 12.61 -9.74 -7.88
CA TYR A 144 12.41 -8.43 -8.52
C TYR A 144 13.68 -7.99 -9.25
N ALA A 145 13.48 -7.34 -10.40
CA ALA A 145 14.50 -6.60 -11.11
C ALA A 145 14.52 -5.12 -10.70
N SER A 146 15.66 -4.46 -10.89
CA SER A 146 15.74 -3.01 -10.69
C SER A 146 14.84 -2.29 -11.69
N GLY A 147 13.96 -1.43 -11.21
CA GLY A 147 12.98 -0.69 -12.00
C GLY A 147 11.59 -1.31 -12.01
N ASP A 148 11.39 -2.50 -11.47
CA ASP A 148 10.05 -3.09 -11.35
C ASP A 148 9.15 -2.22 -10.50
N GLU A 149 7.93 -1.97 -11.00
CA GLU A 149 6.88 -1.27 -10.28
C GLU A 149 6.17 -2.25 -9.35
N VAL A 150 6.05 -1.88 -8.08
CA VAL A 150 5.45 -2.71 -7.02
C VAL A 150 4.44 -1.88 -6.22
N ASN A 151 3.43 -2.56 -5.65
CA ASN A 151 2.53 -1.93 -4.70
C ASN A 151 3.13 -2.05 -3.30
N ILE A 152 3.08 -0.97 -2.54
CA ILE A 152 3.62 -0.95 -1.19
C ILE A 152 2.60 -0.44 -0.17
N LEU A 153 2.68 -1.00 1.03
CA LEU A 153 2.00 -0.50 2.24
C LEU A 153 3.07 -0.08 3.25
N ILE A 154 3.12 1.20 3.59
CA ILE A 154 4.04 1.71 4.62
C ILE A 154 3.58 1.21 5.99
N TRP A 155 4.44 0.49 6.70
CA TRP A 155 4.04 -0.09 7.98
C TRP A 155 4.83 0.35 9.20
N GLN A 156 6.04 0.90 9.02
CA GLN A 156 6.86 1.39 10.13
C GLN A 156 7.84 2.47 9.70
N LYS A 157 7.91 3.57 10.45
CA LYS A 157 9.03 4.54 10.39
C LYS A 157 10.21 4.02 11.21
N THR A 158 11.43 4.19 10.70
CA THR A 158 12.71 3.85 11.35
C THR A 158 13.69 5.00 11.17
N ASP A 159 14.84 4.95 11.84
CA ASP A 159 15.92 5.97 11.70
C ASP A 159 16.50 6.02 10.28
N LEU A 160 16.41 4.93 9.51
CA LEU A 160 16.91 4.86 8.13
C LEU A 160 15.87 5.33 7.10
N GLY A 161 14.60 5.39 7.47
CA GLY A 161 13.48 5.70 6.57
C GLY A 161 12.24 4.86 6.89
N PHE A 162 11.50 4.47 5.87
CA PHE A 162 10.22 3.78 6.02
C PHE A 162 10.29 2.33 5.53
N LYS A 163 9.94 1.40 6.41
CA LYS A 163 9.68 0.01 6.02
C LYS A 163 8.34 -0.08 5.32
N ALA A 164 8.31 -0.83 4.22
CA ALA A 164 7.13 -1.08 3.42
C ALA A 164 6.92 -2.58 3.19
N ILE A 165 5.66 -3.00 3.13
CA ILE A 165 5.27 -4.32 2.65
C ILE A 165 5.12 -4.22 1.15
N ILE A 166 5.80 -5.08 0.39
CA ILE A 166 5.80 -5.12 -1.06
C ILE A 166 4.88 -6.24 -1.52
N ASP A 167 3.92 -5.91 -2.42
CA ASP A 167 2.98 -6.85 -3.04
C ASP A 167 2.40 -7.86 -2.04
N ASN A 168 2.08 -7.38 -0.83
CA ASN A 168 1.49 -8.17 0.24
C ASN A 168 2.36 -9.38 0.69
N LYS A 169 3.66 -9.38 0.42
CA LYS A 169 4.52 -10.54 0.63
C LYS A 169 5.89 -10.23 1.23
N TYR A 170 6.62 -9.25 0.69
CA TYR A 170 8.00 -9.00 1.05
C TYR A 170 8.19 -7.70 1.83
N SER A 171 9.34 -7.56 2.48
CA SER A 171 9.73 -6.32 3.15
C SER A 171 10.69 -5.51 2.30
N GLY A 172 10.42 -4.20 2.19
CA GLY A 172 11.32 -3.24 1.55
C GLY A 172 11.60 -2.04 2.44
N LEU A 173 12.59 -1.25 2.04
CA LEU A 173 13.00 -0.02 2.71
C LEU A 173 13.05 1.14 1.73
N LEU A 174 12.33 2.21 2.06
CA LEU A 174 12.45 3.53 1.46
C LEU A 174 13.37 4.38 2.34
N TYR A 175 14.49 4.85 1.82
CA TYR A 175 15.44 5.67 2.59
C TYR A 175 14.93 7.10 2.75
N GLU A 176 15.06 7.66 3.97
CA GLU A 176 14.56 9.00 4.29
C GLU A 176 15.19 10.10 3.42
N ASN A 177 16.47 9.96 3.09
CA ASN A 177 17.18 10.91 2.21
C ASN A 177 16.80 10.85 0.73
N GLU A 178 15.98 9.87 0.33
CA GLU A 178 15.44 9.70 -1.04
C GLU A 178 13.93 10.01 -1.10
N ILE A 179 13.32 10.38 0.04
CA ILE A 179 11.89 10.70 0.16
C ILE A 179 11.75 12.23 0.20
N PHE A 180 10.97 12.76 -0.74
CA PHE A 180 10.71 14.20 -0.86
C PHE A 180 9.23 14.54 -0.62
N SER A 181 8.45 13.58 -0.15
CA SER A 181 7.03 13.71 0.20
C SER A 181 6.80 13.25 1.62
N THR A 182 5.73 13.75 2.26
CA THR A 182 5.36 13.28 3.60
C THR A 182 4.79 11.88 3.51
N LEU A 183 5.48 10.90 4.10
CA LEU A 183 4.98 9.53 4.24
C LEU A 183 4.46 9.27 5.65
N GLN A 184 3.42 8.46 5.75
CA GLN A 184 2.82 8.04 7.01
C GLN A 184 2.58 6.52 7.00
N THR A 185 2.62 5.92 8.18
CA THR A 185 2.22 4.52 8.36
C THR A 185 0.77 4.32 7.91
N GLY A 186 0.54 3.26 7.14
CA GLY A 186 -0.77 2.94 6.57
C GLY A 186 -1.01 3.48 5.16
N MET A 187 -0.08 4.28 4.60
CA MET A 187 -0.19 4.70 3.20
C MET A 187 0.08 3.55 2.26
N GLU A 188 -0.80 3.40 1.28
CA GLU A 188 -0.64 2.50 0.14
C GLU A 188 -0.29 3.31 -1.09
N MET A 189 0.71 2.87 -1.84
CA MET A 189 1.16 3.54 -3.04
C MET A 189 1.98 2.61 -3.93
N LYS A 190 2.28 3.08 -5.14
CA LYS A 190 3.26 2.44 -6.02
C LYS A 190 4.66 2.94 -5.71
N ALA A 191 5.62 2.03 -5.78
CA ALA A 191 7.04 2.29 -5.68
C ALA A 191 7.80 1.48 -6.74
N PHE A 192 9.10 1.72 -6.84
CA PHE A 192 9.96 0.97 -7.74
C PHE A 192 11.05 0.27 -6.96
N VAL A 193 11.38 -0.93 -7.38
CA VAL A 193 12.52 -1.66 -6.84
C VAL A 193 13.81 -0.98 -7.32
N LYS A 194 14.63 -0.54 -6.37
CA LYS A 194 15.94 0.02 -6.66
C LYS A 194 16.97 -1.10 -6.83
N GLN A 195 16.96 -2.04 -5.89
CA GLN A 195 17.76 -3.26 -5.94
C GLN A 195 17.24 -4.31 -4.94
N VAL A 196 17.49 -5.56 -5.23
CA VAL A 196 17.43 -6.67 -4.27
C VAL A 196 18.85 -6.96 -3.82
N ARG A 197 19.14 -6.82 -2.53
CA ARG A 197 20.45 -7.03 -1.95
C ARG A 197 20.80 -8.52 -1.88
N GLU A 198 22.07 -8.83 -1.64
CA GLU A 198 22.52 -10.21 -1.44
C GLU A 198 21.85 -10.90 -0.25
N ASP A 199 21.52 -10.15 0.80
CA ASP A 199 20.80 -10.62 1.99
C ASP A 199 19.28 -10.75 1.78
N GLY A 200 18.77 -10.56 0.55
CA GLY A 200 17.36 -10.66 0.18
C GLY A 200 16.52 -9.43 0.53
N LYS A 201 17.08 -8.40 1.16
CA LYS A 201 16.37 -7.15 1.44
C LYS A 201 16.17 -6.34 0.16
N VAL A 202 15.03 -5.65 0.08
CA VAL A 202 14.65 -4.84 -1.08
C VAL A 202 14.80 -3.36 -0.75
N ASP A 203 15.63 -2.67 -1.50
CA ASP A 203 15.67 -1.20 -1.48
C ASP A 203 14.66 -0.67 -2.48
N LEU A 204 13.83 0.25 -2.02
CA LEU A 204 12.76 0.87 -2.79
C LEU A 204 13.06 2.33 -3.09
N THR A 205 12.43 2.85 -4.13
CA THR A 205 12.41 4.28 -4.45
C THR A 205 11.02 4.68 -4.96
N LEU A 206 10.62 5.93 -4.73
CA LEU A 206 9.37 6.48 -5.27
C LEU A 206 9.54 7.00 -6.70
N GLN A 207 10.77 7.05 -7.22
CA GLN A 207 11.08 7.49 -8.57
C GLN A 207 11.53 6.30 -9.41
N LYS A 208 10.99 6.15 -10.62
CA LYS A 208 11.37 5.05 -11.52
C LYS A 208 12.87 5.09 -11.82
N PRO A 209 13.65 4.04 -11.47
CA PRO A 209 15.06 3.95 -11.80
C PRO A 209 15.25 3.95 -13.34
N GLY A 210 16.29 4.64 -13.81
CA GLY A 210 16.61 4.71 -15.24
C GLY A 210 15.86 5.80 -16.03
N PHE A 211 14.78 6.38 -15.51
CA PHE A 211 14.33 7.70 -15.96
C PHE A 211 15.18 8.74 -15.24
N GLU A 212 16.43 8.83 -15.59
CA GLU A 212 17.12 10.11 -15.48
C GLU A 212 16.35 11.05 -16.41
N LYS A 213 15.38 11.76 -15.83
CA LYS A 213 14.68 12.90 -16.44
C LYS A 213 15.65 14.06 -16.71
N ILE A 214 16.88 13.77 -17.15
CA ILE A 214 17.87 14.81 -17.43
C ILE A 214 17.41 15.57 -18.64
N ASP A 215 17.01 14.89 -19.71
CA ASP A 215 16.50 15.54 -20.93
C ASP A 215 15.14 16.21 -20.72
N ASP A 216 14.24 15.57 -19.96
CA ASP A 216 12.92 16.11 -19.65
C ASP A 216 13.03 17.25 -18.63
N PHE A 217 13.87 17.09 -17.59
CA PHE A 217 14.08 18.14 -16.59
C PHE A 217 14.85 19.33 -17.17
N SER A 218 15.84 19.11 -18.03
CA SER A 218 16.53 20.21 -18.73
C SER A 218 15.56 21.04 -19.57
N LYS A 219 14.62 20.41 -20.27
CA LYS A 219 13.55 21.11 -21.00
C LYS A 219 12.62 21.87 -20.05
N THR A 220 12.20 21.23 -18.96
CA THR A 220 11.35 21.86 -17.93
C THR A 220 12.04 23.08 -17.32
N LEU A 221 13.32 22.94 -16.94
CA LEU A 221 14.12 24.02 -16.38
C LEU A 221 14.30 25.17 -17.39
N LEU A 222 14.59 24.85 -18.65
CA LEU A 222 14.74 25.86 -19.70
C LEU A 222 13.44 26.63 -19.94
N ASN A 223 12.30 25.93 -19.99
CA ASN A 223 10.98 26.57 -20.14
C ASN A 223 10.66 27.44 -18.93
N TYR A 224 10.91 26.95 -17.70
CA TYR A 224 10.70 27.74 -16.49
C TYR A 224 11.55 29.02 -16.47
N ILE A 225 12.82 28.96 -16.92
CA ILE A 225 13.66 30.16 -17.05
C ILE A 225 13.07 31.13 -18.07
N ARG A 226 12.55 30.64 -19.22
CA ARG A 226 11.89 31.46 -20.24
C ARG A 226 10.64 32.17 -19.73
N GLU A 227 9.81 31.45 -18.97
CA GLU A 227 8.56 31.96 -18.37
C GLU A 227 8.81 32.98 -17.23
N ASN A 228 10.02 33.00 -16.68
CA ASN A 228 10.44 33.94 -15.62
C ASN A 228 11.43 35.00 -16.15
N ASP A 229 11.08 35.63 -17.26
CA ASP A 229 11.86 36.74 -17.87
C ASP A 229 13.31 36.39 -18.21
N GLY A 230 13.57 35.10 -18.47
CA GLY A 230 14.90 34.61 -18.81
C GLY A 230 15.86 34.48 -17.62
N ARG A 231 15.38 34.62 -16.39
CA ARG A 231 16.21 34.55 -15.18
C ARG A 231 15.50 33.86 -14.02
N ILE A 232 16.25 33.03 -13.27
CA ILE A 232 15.81 32.46 -12.00
C ILE A 232 16.87 32.69 -10.91
N ARG A 233 16.43 32.82 -9.65
CA ARG A 233 17.33 33.04 -8.49
C ARG A 233 17.88 31.74 -7.90
N LEU A 234 17.61 30.59 -8.50
CA LEU A 234 18.13 29.30 -8.10
C LEU A 234 19.37 28.94 -8.90
N ASN A 235 20.36 28.36 -8.24
CA ASN A 235 21.58 27.83 -8.84
C ASN A 235 22.03 26.52 -8.16
N ASP A 236 23.17 25.98 -8.55
CA ASP A 236 23.70 24.72 -8.03
C ASP A 236 24.10 24.79 -6.54
N LYS A 237 24.23 25.99 -5.95
CA LYS A 237 24.51 26.23 -4.53
C LYS A 237 23.24 26.40 -3.69
N SER A 238 22.09 26.65 -4.31
CA SER A 238 20.79 26.86 -3.63
C SER A 238 20.42 25.71 -2.70
N PRO A 239 19.69 25.97 -1.59
CA PRO A 239 19.20 24.95 -0.67
C PRO A 239 18.36 23.87 -1.40
N ALA A 240 18.45 22.62 -0.95
CA ALA A 240 17.70 21.53 -1.56
C ALA A 240 16.19 21.71 -1.42
N GLU A 241 15.75 22.36 -0.35
CA GLU A 241 14.34 22.66 -0.06
C GLU A 241 13.73 23.63 -1.08
N ASP A 242 14.46 24.70 -1.44
CA ASP A 242 14.02 25.71 -2.40
C ASP A 242 13.92 25.10 -3.81
N ILE A 243 14.90 24.28 -4.18
CA ILE A 243 14.92 23.57 -5.47
C ILE A 243 13.73 22.63 -5.55
N TYR A 244 13.48 21.89 -4.47
CA TYR A 244 12.34 20.94 -4.43
C TYR A 244 11.00 21.65 -4.44
N ALA A 245 10.84 22.72 -3.67
CA ALA A 245 9.62 23.53 -3.65
C ALA A 245 9.27 24.09 -5.03
N THR A 246 10.29 24.45 -5.84
CA THR A 246 10.08 25.03 -7.16
C THR A 246 9.86 23.99 -8.26
N PHE A 247 10.64 22.90 -8.26
CA PHE A 247 10.72 21.95 -9.35
C PHE A 247 10.29 20.52 -9.02
N GLY A 248 10.09 20.18 -7.74
CA GLY A 248 9.75 18.82 -7.32
C GLY A 248 10.86 17.78 -7.56
N VAL A 249 12.12 18.23 -7.75
CA VAL A 249 13.26 17.36 -8.03
C VAL A 249 14.34 17.45 -6.96
N SER A 250 15.20 16.44 -6.87
CA SER A 250 16.36 16.48 -5.98
C SER A 250 17.42 17.51 -6.44
N LYS A 251 18.21 18.04 -5.50
CA LYS A 251 19.35 18.93 -5.83
C LYS A 251 20.34 18.26 -6.80
N LYS A 252 20.50 16.93 -6.72
CA LYS A 252 21.35 16.15 -7.66
C LYS A 252 20.79 16.20 -9.09
N THR A 253 19.47 16.01 -9.25
CA THR A 253 18.79 16.11 -10.55
C THR A 253 18.85 17.53 -11.11
N PHE A 254 18.62 18.53 -10.26
CA PHE A 254 18.73 19.94 -10.61
C PHE A 254 20.15 20.27 -11.12
N LYS A 255 21.21 19.90 -10.39
CA LYS A 255 22.59 20.10 -10.81
C LYS A 255 22.93 19.44 -12.15
N LYS A 256 22.42 18.24 -12.40
CA LYS A 256 22.61 17.55 -13.67
C LYS A 256 21.90 18.29 -14.82
N GLY A 257 20.66 18.75 -14.63
CA GLY A 257 19.92 19.53 -15.62
C GLY A 257 20.59 20.88 -15.94
N VAL A 258 21.03 21.59 -14.89
CA VAL A 258 21.81 22.84 -15.05
C VAL A 258 23.11 22.57 -15.84
N GLY A 259 23.85 21.51 -15.49
CA GLY A 259 25.08 21.12 -16.19
C GLY A 259 24.86 20.74 -17.66
N ASP A 260 23.73 20.09 -17.98
CA ASP A 260 23.35 19.77 -19.36
C ASP A 260 23.03 21.03 -20.18
N LEU A 261 22.20 21.93 -19.63
CA LEU A 261 21.86 23.19 -20.31
C LEU A 261 23.10 24.10 -20.48
N TYR A 262 23.97 24.14 -19.50
CA TYR A 262 25.23 24.91 -19.56
C TYR A 262 26.17 24.38 -20.65
N LYS A 263 26.35 23.04 -20.74
CA LYS A 263 27.12 22.40 -21.82
C LYS A 263 26.55 22.63 -23.21
N LYS A 264 25.21 22.77 -23.30
CA LYS A 264 24.50 23.10 -24.56
C LYS A 264 24.51 24.60 -24.87
N HIS A 265 25.18 25.43 -24.06
CA HIS A 265 25.24 26.89 -24.20
C HIS A 265 23.87 27.58 -24.21
N LEU A 266 22.88 26.98 -23.50
CA LEU A 266 21.52 27.52 -23.43
C LEU A 266 21.31 28.44 -22.22
N ILE A 267 22.18 28.35 -21.23
CA ILE A 267 22.12 29.15 -20.00
C ILE A 267 23.51 29.66 -19.57
N THR A 268 23.50 30.74 -18.79
CA THR A 268 24.68 31.31 -18.11
C THR A 268 24.48 31.22 -16.59
N LEU A 269 25.54 30.82 -15.88
CA LEU A 269 25.53 30.69 -14.42
C LEU A 269 26.06 31.96 -13.77
N HIS A 270 25.32 32.44 -12.75
CA HIS A 270 25.71 33.59 -11.92
C HIS A 270 25.75 33.18 -10.45
N GLU A 271 26.40 33.97 -9.61
CA GLU A 271 26.46 33.71 -8.17
C GLU A 271 25.07 33.73 -7.50
N ASP A 272 24.13 34.50 -8.05
CA ASP A 272 22.79 34.74 -7.52
C ASP A 272 21.66 34.08 -8.37
N GLY A 273 22.01 33.24 -9.36
CA GLY A 273 21.01 32.56 -10.18
C GLY A 273 21.50 32.05 -11.51
N ILE A 274 20.54 31.82 -12.41
CA ILE A 274 20.76 31.32 -13.77
C ILE A 274 20.00 32.23 -14.73
N THR A 275 20.63 32.57 -15.87
CA THR A 275 19.97 33.30 -16.99
C THR A 275 20.01 32.49 -18.26
N LEU A 276 19.14 32.81 -19.21
CA LEU A 276 19.29 32.34 -20.58
C LEU A 276 20.62 32.87 -21.15
N ALA A 277 21.26 32.10 -22.00
CA ALA A 277 22.42 32.60 -22.75
C ALA A 277 21.95 33.60 -23.78
N ASP A 278 22.67 34.73 -23.92
CA ASP A 278 22.45 35.68 -24.99
C ASP A 278 22.70 34.98 -26.33
N SER A 279 21.75 35.14 -27.28
CA SER A 279 21.80 34.56 -28.63
C SER A 279 22.85 35.24 -29.47
#